data_c5b6e10b11e7e1cb81f45b4d7c39996b
#
_entry.id   c5b6e10b11e7e1cb81f45b4d7c39996b
#
_cell.length_a   1.000
_cell.length_b   1.000
_cell.length_c   1.000
_cell.angle_alpha   90.00
_cell.angle_beta   90.00
_cell.angle_gamma   90.00
#
_symmetry.space_group_name_H-M   'P 1'
#
loop_
_entity.id
_entity.type
_entity.pdbx_description
1 polymer ?
#
loop_
_entity_poly.entity_id
_entity_poly.type
_entity_poly.pdbx_seq_one_letter_code
_entity_poly.pdbx_strand_id
1 'polypeptide(L)'
;EFAVLLPRASRETVDAILLRLKKTIEDFNADNEEFMLSISTGMAIGHSKKVNLTQLFREADNNMYREKSTNSQQIRAAITQTVVRLMERRDYVQDGHTLRVAQLCERLASELGFSQAKIQDIKLLSEYHDLGKVGIADHILFKNGPLSLTETKEMQRHCEIGYRIAQSVPEIRHIAEWILRHQEWWNGKGYPLGLAGDQIPLECRILAIADAYDTMTSERPYRPA
;
A
#
# COMPACT_ATOMS: atom_id res chain seq x y z
N GLU A 1 -28.87 1.60 1.22
CA GLU A 1 -28.79 1.37 2.68
C GLU A 1 -30.10 0.75 3.18
N PHE A 2 -29.98 -0.19 4.10
CA PHE A 2 -31.14 -0.88 4.70
C PHE A 2 -31.07 -0.76 6.21
N ALA A 3 -32.20 -0.54 6.86
CA ALA A 3 -32.33 -0.59 8.31
C ALA A 3 -33.30 -1.70 8.71
N VAL A 4 -32.90 -2.53 9.65
CA VAL A 4 -33.73 -3.64 10.18
C VAL A 4 -33.97 -3.39 11.66
N LEU A 5 -35.24 -3.32 12.06
CA LEU A 5 -35.64 -3.23 13.45
C LEU A 5 -36.04 -4.62 13.96
N LEU A 6 -35.39 -5.09 15.03
CA LEU A 6 -35.65 -6.38 15.65
C LEU A 6 -36.26 -6.16 17.05
N PRO A 7 -37.61 -6.16 17.18
CA PRO A 7 -38.26 -5.99 18.48
C PRO A 7 -37.94 -7.17 19.41
N ARG A 8 -37.57 -6.87 20.68
CA ARG A 8 -37.33 -7.89 21.71
C ARG A 8 -36.15 -8.85 21.41
N ALA A 9 -35.24 -8.49 20.50
CA ALA A 9 -34.09 -9.32 20.24
C ALA A 9 -33.01 -9.12 21.31
N SER A 10 -32.37 -10.19 21.73
CA SER A 10 -31.17 -10.13 22.57
C SER A 10 -29.93 -9.83 21.71
N ARG A 11 -28.83 -9.46 22.36
CA ARG A 11 -27.54 -9.23 21.67
C ARG A 11 -27.09 -10.50 20.96
N GLU A 12 -27.18 -11.66 21.60
CA GLU A 12 -26.80 -12.95 21.01
C GLU A 12 -27.60 -13.26 19.74
N THR A 13 -28.89 -12.90 19.73
CA THR A 13 -29.76 -13.09 18.55
C THR A 13 -29.27 -12.22 17.39
N VAL A 14 -28.93 -10.96 17.64
CA VAL A 14 -28.42 -10.05 16.62
C VAL A 14 -27.06 -10.50 16.10
N ASP A 15 -26.13 -10.88 17.00
CA ASP A 15 -24.82 -11.40 16.64
C ASP A 15 -24.91 -12.66 15.77
N ALA A 16 -25.84 -13.58 16.07
CA ALA A 16 -26.09 -14.76 15.26
C ALA A 16 -26.63 -14.43 13.86
N ILE A 17 -27.50 -13.41 13.75
CA ILE A 17 -28.02 -12.93 12.46
C ILE A 17 -26.88 -12.32 11.63
N LEU A 18 -26.02 -11.47 12.24
CA LEU A 18 -24.88 -10.86 11.56
C LEU A 18 -23.87 -11.90 11.09
N LEU A 19 -23.58 -12.91 11.90
CA LEU A 19 -22.68 -14.01 11.53
C LEU A 19 -23.23 -14.79 10.33
N ARG A 20 -24.53 -15.10 10.34
CA ARG A 20 -25.19 -15.78 9.22
C ARG A 20 -25.16 -14.94 7.95
N LEU A 21 -25.39 -13.62 8.06
CA LEU A 21 -25.31 -12.69 6.93
C LEU A 21 -23.91 -12.69 6.33
N LYS A 22 -22.86 -12.58 7.15
CA LYS A 22 -21.46 -12.60 6.70
C LYS A 22 -21.15 -13.91 5.97
N LYS A 23 -21.54 -15.04 6.53
CA LYS A 23 -21.34 -16.33 5.88
C LYS A 23 -22.06 -16.45 4.55
N THR A 24 -23.31 -15.97 4.46
CA THR A 24 -24.06 -15.97 3.19
C THR A 24 -23.38 -15.14 2.11
N ILE A 25 -22.74 -14.02 2.48
CA ILE A 25 -21.97 -13.17 1.55
C ILE A 25 -20.68 -13.88 1.13
N GLU A 26 -19.98 -14.52 2.06
CA GLU A 26 -18.77 -15.30 1.76
C GLU A 26 -19.09 -16.46 0.78
N ASP A 27 -20.17 -17.20 1.04
CA ASP A 27 -20.64 -18.29 0.18
C ASP A 27 -21.03 -17.76 -1.22
N PHE A 28 -21.75 -16.62 -1.29
CA PHE A 28 -22.08 -15.97 -2.56
C PHE A 28 -20.83 -15.54 -3.34
N ASN A 29 -19.85 -14.94 -2.66
CA ASN A 29 -18.61 -14.47 -3.29
C ASN A 29 -17.74 -15.63 -3.77
N ALA A 30 -17.78 -16.78 -3.11
CA ALA A 30 -17.06 -17.98 -3.55
C ALA A 30 -17.58 -18.53 -4.89
N ASP A 31 -18.88 -18.35 -5.15
CA ASP A 31 -19.52 -18.80 -6.38
C ASP A 31 -19.56 -17.72 -7.49
N ASN A 32 -19.18 -16.48 -7.19
CA ASN A 32 -19.32 -15.34 -8.12
C ASN A 32 -18.05 -14.48 -8.14
N GLU A 33 -17.03 -14.89 -8.89
CA GLU A 33 -15.77 -14.15 -9.02
C GLU A 33 -15.90 -12.78 -9.70
N GLU A 34 -16.90 -12.61 -10.58
CA GLU A 34 -17.11 -11.35 -11.33
C GLU A 34 -17.81 -10.25 -10.51
N PHE A 35 -18.60 -10.61 -9.49
CA PHE A 35 -19.36 -9.67 -8.67
C PHE A 35 -19.23 -9.97 -7.18
N MET A 36 -18.23 -9.41 -6.56
CA MET A 36 -18.02 -9.54 -5.11
C MET A 36 -18.95 -8.58 -4.33
N LEU A 37 -19.81 -9.15 -3.49
CA LEU A 37 -20.60 -8.39 -2.54
C LEU A 37 -19.79 -8.05 -1.29
N SER A 38 -19.88 -6.79 -0.86
CA SER A 38 -19.34 -6.33 0.42
C SER A 38 -20.40 -5.52 1.15
N ILE A 39 -20.65 -5.87 2.40
CA ILE A 39 -21.64 -5.19 3.26
C ILE A 39 -20.96 -4.80 4.57
N SER A 40 -21.13 -3.54 4.96
CA SER A 40 -20.76 -3.07 6.29
C SER A 40 -22.04 -3.02 7.15
N THR A 41 -21.92 -3.48 8.39
CA THR A 41 -23.04 -3.58 9.31
C THR A 41 -22.79 -2.74 10.56
N GLY A 42 -23.82 -2.15 11.09
CA GLY A 42 -23.77 -1.47 12.39
C GLY A 42 -25.00 -1.80 13.20
N MET A 43 -24.80 -2.06 14.47
CA MET A 43 -25.91 -2.34 15.37
C MET A 43 -25.92 -1.39 16.57
N ALA A 44 -27.12 -1.16 17.09
CA ALA A 44 -27.35 -0.53 18.39
C ALA A 44 -28.51 -1.23 19.10
N ILE A 45 -28.44 -1.33 20.41
CA ILE A 45 -29.42 -2.04 21.24
C ILE A 45 -29.99 -1.09 22.30
N GLY A 46 -31.32 -0.97 22.31
CA GLY A 46 -32.02 -0.19 23.31
C GLY A 46 -32.58 -1.08 24.45
N HIS A 47 -32.22 -0.74 25.69
CA HIS A 47 -32.62 -1.51 26.87
C HIS A 47 -33.76 -0.89 27.67
N SER A 48 -34.38 0.20 27.22
CA SER A 48 -35.38 0.95 27.97
C SER A 48 -36.78 0.84 27.35
N LYS A 49 -37.81 0.92 28.19
CA LYS A 49 -39.20 1.04 27.73
C LYS A 49 -39.48 2.36 26.96
N LYS A 50 -38.59 3.35 27.07
CA LYS A 50 -38.63 4.63 26.33
C LYS A 50 -37.40 4.73 25.43
N VAL A 51 -37.29 3.88 24.41
CA VAL A 51 -36.22 3.95 23.44
C VAL A 51 -36.47 5.08 22.47
N ASN A 52 -35.48 5.96 22.31
CA ASN A 52 -35.48 6.94 21.24
C ASN A 52 -34.96 6.27 19.95
N LEU A 53 -35.84 5.91 19.06
CA LEU A 53 -35.49 5.23 17.80
C LEU A 53 -34.53 6.04 16.94
N THR A 54 -34.65 7.36 16.94
CA THR A 54 -33.72 8.24 16.17
C THR A 54 -32.31 8.18 16.73
N GLN A 55 -32.15 8.12 18.04
CA GLN A 55 -30.84 7.99 18.68
C GLN A 55 -30.25 6.60 18.41
N LEU A 56 -31.06 5.56 18.52
CA LEU A 56 -30.64 4.19 18.26
C LEU A 56 -30.20 4.02 16.79
N PHE A 57 -30.94 4.59 15.86
CA PHE A 57 -30.58 4.60 14.45
C PHE A 57 -29.23 5.31 14.20
N ARG A 58 -29.03 6.48 14.78
CA ARG A 58 -27.75 7.22 14.67
C ARG A 58 -26.56 6.42 15.24
N GLU A 59 -26.77 5.72 16.33
CA GLU A 59 -25.72 4.88 16.94
C GLU A 59 -25.37 3.70 16.02
N ALA A 60 -26.39 3.00 15.48
CA ALA A 60 -26.18 1.93 14.52
C ALA A 60 -25.48 2.42 13.24
N ASP A 61 -25.89 3.55 12.71
CA ASP A 61 -25.28 4.19 11.53
C ASP A 61 -23.81 4.55 11.78
N ASN A 62 -23.50 5.16 12.91
CA ASN A 62 -22.11 5.46 13.29
C ASN A 62 -21.25 4.20 13.42
N ASN A 63 -21.80 3.13 13.96
CA ASN A 63 -21.10 1.85 14.09
C ASN A 63 -20.86 1.21 12.71
N MET A 64 -21.85 1.26 11.82
CA MET A 64 -21.72 0.81 10.43
C MET A 64 -20.65 1.61 9.69
N TYR A 65 -20.63 2.93 9.85
CA TYR A 65 -19.63 3.78 9.21
C TYR A 65 -18.20 3.49 9.70
N ARG A 66 -18.03 3.19 11.00
CA ARG A 66 -16.74 2.76 11.56
C ARG A 66 -16.29 1.42 10.97
N GLU A 67 -17.18 0.43 10.91
CA GLU A 67 -16.87 -0.87 10.28
C GLU A 67 -16.50 -0.69 8.80
N LYS A 68 -17.27 0.13 8.06
CA LYS A 68 -17.00 0.44 6.65
C LYS A 68 -15.63 1.08 6.45
N SER A 69 -15.24 2.01 7.32
CA SER A 69 -13.91 2.64 7.28
C SER A 69 -12.80 1.62 7.55
N THR A 70 -12.94 0.77 8.56
CA THR A 70 -11.95 -0.25 8.92
C THR A 70 -11.81 -1.31 7.82
N ASN A 71 -12.92 -1.82 7.29
CA ASN A 71 -12.90 -2.80 6.19
C ASN A 71 -12.27 -2.23 4.92
N SER A 72 -12.57 -0.95 4.59
CA SER A 72 -11.97 -0.27 3.45
C SER A 72 -10.45 -0.13 3.58
N GLN A 73 -9.95 0.14 4.78
CA GLN A 73 -8.51 0.20 5.05
C GLN A 73 -7.85 -1.17 4.92
N GLN A 74 -8.44 -2.22 5.49
CA GLN A 74 -7.92 -3.60 5.40
C GLN A 74 -7.87 -4.10 3.95
N ILE A 75 -8.92 -3.85 3.16
CA ILE A 75 -8.96 -4.21 1.74
C ILE A 75 -7.88 -3.46 0.96
N ARG A 76 -7.71 -2.17 1.19
CA ARG A 76 -6.65 -1.37 0.53
C ARG A 76 -5.25 -1.87 0.90
N ALA A 77 -4.99 -2.14 2.17
CA ALA A 77 -3.73 -2.71 2.62
C ALA A 77 -3.46 -4.09 1.98
N ALA A 78 -4.47 -4.95 1.91
CA ALA A 78 -4.36 -6.26 1.25
C ALA A 78 -4.09 -6.13 -0.26
N ILE A 79 -4.76 -5.21 -0.95
CA ILE A 79 -4.51 -4.91 -2.37
C ILE A 79 -3.07 -4.43 -2.55
N THR A 80 -2.60 -3.50 -1.72
CA THR A 80 -1.24 -2.98 -1.79
C THR A 80 -0.21 -4.08 -1.58
N GLN A 81 -0.38 -4.92 -0.56
CA GLN A 81 0.49 -6.07 -0.33
C GLN A 81 0.45 -7.08 -1.50
N THR A 82 -0.71 -7.28 -2.09
CA THR A 82 -0.85 -8.16 -3.27
C THR A 82 -0.12 -7.56 -4.48
N VAL A 83 -0.25 -6.26 -4.69
CA VAL A 83 0.49 -5.55 -5.76
C VAL A 83 1.99 -5.66 -5.54
N VAL A 84 2.49 -5.45 -4.32
CA VAL A 84 3.91 -5.61 -3.99
C VAL A 84 4.39 -7.04 -4.26
N ARG A 85 3.66 -8.06 -3.80
CA ARG A 85 4.00 -9.48 -4.07
C ARG A 85 3.97 -9.81 -5.56
N LEU A 86 3.04 -9.24 -6.32
CA LEU A 86 3.00 -9.41 -7.78
C LEU A 86 4.20 -8.74 -8.45
N MET A 87 4.66 -7.61 -7.92
CA MET A 87 5.85 -6.93 -8.41
C MET A 87 7.11 -7.73 -8.10
N GLU A 88 7.26 -8.24 -6.88
CA GLU A 88 8.37 -9.13 -6.50
C GLU A 88 8.44 -10.37 -7.39
N ARG A 89 7.30 -10.90 -7.86
CA ARG A 89 7.24 -12.01 -8.82
C ARG A 89 7.51 -11.59 -10.27
N ARG A 90 7.20 -10.34 -10.63
CA ARG A 90 7.42 -9.77 -11.97
C ARG A 90 8.81 -9.19 -12.14
N ASP A 91 9.40 -8.65 -11.08
CA ASP A 91 10.78 -8.22 -11.14
C ASP A 91 11.68 -9.46 -11.21
N TYR A 92 12.52 -9.52 -12.24
CA TYR A 92 13.73 -10.34 -12.27
C TYR A 92 14.73 -9.89 -11.18
N VAL A 93 14.26 -9.17 -10.19
CA VAL A 93 15.04 -8.74 -9.04
C VAL A 93 15.24 -9.97 -8.17
N GLN A 94 16.48 -10.31 -8.01
CA GLN A 94 16.99 -11.40 -7.21
C GLN A 94 16.21 -11.57 -5.90
N ASP A 95 15.89 -12.82 -5.57
CA ASP A 95 15.36 -13.19 -4.27
C ASP A 95 16.13 -12.45 -3.16
N GLY A 96 15.40 -11.63 -2.39
CA GLY A 96 15.92 -10.91 -1.25
C GLY A 96 16.51 -9.50 -1.48
N HIS A 97 16.48 -8.93 -2.70
CA HIS A 97 16.95 -7.55 -2.94
C HIS A 97 16.25 -6.53 -2.02
N THR A 98 14.92 -6.51 -2.01
CA THR A 98 14.14 -5.61 -1.16
C THR A 98 14.53 -5.72 0.31
N LEU A 99 14.76 -6.93 0.81
CA LEU A 99 15.19 -7.17 2.18
C LEU A 99 16.60 -6.64 2.44
N ARG A 100 17.55 -6.88 1.52
CA ARG A 100 18.93 -6.38 1.66
C ARG A 100 18.98 -4.86 1.64
N VAL A 101 18.26 -4.23 0.70
CA VAL A 101 18.17 -2.75 0.62
C VAL A 101 17.54 -2.18 1.89
N ALA A 102 16.48 -2.80 2.42
CA ALA A 102 15.86 -2.39 3.68
C ALA A 102 16.84 -2.46 4.87
N GLN A 103 17.64 -3.53 4.97
CA GLN A 103 18.66 -3.68 6.01
C GLN A 103 19.79 -2.64 5.88
N LEU A 104 20.22 -2.33 4.66
CA LEU A 104 21.22 -1.30 4.39
C LEU A 104 20.68 0.09 4.76
N CYS A 105 19.45 0.40 4.39
CA CYS A 105 18.77 1.64 4.75
C CYS A 105 18.65 1.79 6.27
N GLU A 106 18.23 0.73 6.98
CA GLU A 106 18.13 0.72 8.44
C GLU A 106 19.47 1.01 9.12
N ARG A 107 20.54 0.35 8.67
CA ARG A 107 21.89 0.57 9.20
C ARG A 107 22.37 2.00 8.95
N LEU A 108 22.26 2.51 7.72
CA LEU A 108 22.63 3.88 7.38
C LEU A 108 21.84 4.91 8.19
N ALA A 109 20.52 4.74 8.31
CA ALA A 109 19.69 5.64 9.07
C ALA A 109 20.00 5.61 10.58
N SER A 110 20.34 4.44 11.13
CA SER A 110 20.76 4.29 12.52
C SER A 110 22.07 5.01 12.79
N GLU A 111 23.07 4.84 11.92
CA GLU A 111 24.38 5.52 12.05
C GLU A 111 24.26 7.06 11.91
N LEU A 112 23.29 7.52 11.13
CA LEU A 112 22.96 8.94 11.01
C LEU A 112 22.15 9.50 12.17
N GLY A 113 21.78 8.66 13.16
CA GLY A 113 21.08 9.08 14.37
C GLY A 113 19.58 9.35 14.17
N PHE A 114 18.94 8.74 13.16
CA PHE A 114 17.50 8.89 12.99
C PHE A 114 16.71 8.18 14.11
N SER A 115 15.52 8.73 14.43
CA SER A 115 14.60 8.07 15.36
C SER A 115 14.09 6.74 14.81
N GLN A 116 13.68 5.82 15.70
CA GLN A 116 13.12 4.53 15.29
C GLN A 116 11.89 4.68 14.38
N ALA A 117 11.03 5.66 14.62
CA ALA A 117 9.89 5.95 13.75
C ALA A 117 10.36 6.30 12.32
N LYS A 118 11.37 7.14 12.20
CA LYS A 118 11.91 7.55 10.90
C LYS A 118 12.62 6.40 10.18
N ILE A 119 13.29 5.53 10.92
CA ILE A 119 13.91 4.31 10.37
C ILE A 119 12.83 3.39 9.78
N GLN A 120 11.69 3.22 10.46
CA GLN A 120 10.57 2.44 9.93
C GLN A 120 10.00 3.06 8.64
N ASP A 121 9.88 4.39 8.57
CA ASP A 121 9.43 5.08 7.35
C ASP A 121 10.41 4.85 6.18
N ILE A 122 11.72 4.86 6.44
CA ILE A 122 12.76 4.59 5.43
C ILE A 122 12.71 3.11 4.98
N LYS A 123 12.42 2.18 5.88
CA LYS A 123 12.18 0.77 5.51
C LYS A 123 10.96 0.64 4.61
N LEU A 124 9.84 1.28 4.95
CA LEU A 124 8.67 1.33 4.09
C LEU A 124 9.02 1.93 2.71
N LEU A 125 9.80 3.00 2.67
CA LEU A 125 10.27 3.56 1.40
C LEU A 125 11.04 2.52 0.59
N SER A 126 11.96 1.77 1.20
CA SER A 126 12.73 0.74 0.49
C SER A 126 11.87 -0.41 -0.05
N GLU A 127 10.76 -0.73 0.63
CA GLU A 127 9.81 -1.75 0.18
C GLU A 127 8.92 -1.29 -0.99
N TYR A 128 8.57 0.00 -1.00
CA TYR A 128 7.54 0.54 -1.90
C TYR A 128 8.06 1.52 -2.96
N HIS A 129 9.37 1.82 -3.00
CA HIS A 129 9.92 2.84 -3.92
C HIS A 129 9.57 2.55 -5.40
N ASP A 130 9.60 1.30 -5.78
CA ASP A 130 9.33 0.82 -7.14
C ASP A 130 7.86 0.44 -7.41
N LEU A 131 6.95 0.72 -6.48
CA LEU A 131 5.52 0.38 -6.55
C LEU A 131 4.87 0.79 -7.88
N GLY A 132 5.32 1.87 -8.47
CA GLY A 132 4.77 2.37 -9.73
C GLY A 132 5.13 1.56 -10.97
N LYS A 133 6.08 0.64 -10.90
CA LYS A 133 6.41 -0.27 -12.01
C LYS A 133 5.23 -1.14 -12.43
N VAL A 134 4.23 -1.31 -11.55
CA VAL A 134 2.98 -2.01 -11.87
C VAL A 134 2.25 -1.38 -13.06
N GLY A 135 2.39 -0.08 -13.26
CA GLY A 135 1.78 0.65 -14.37
C GLY A 135 2.63 0.74 -15.63
N ILE A 136 3.82 0.11 -15.64
CA ILE A 136 4.69 0.09 -16.81
C ILE A 136 4.38 -1.14 -17.68
N ALA A 137 4.28 -0.94 -18.97
CA ALA A 137 3.96 -2.02 -19.90
C ALA A 137 5.06 -3.09 -19.93
N ASP A 138 4.67 -4.37 -19.97
CA ASP A 138 5.57 -5.53 -19.88
C ASP A 138 6.68 -5.51 -20.94
N HIS A 139 6.39 -5.06 -22.16
CA HIS A 139 7.39 -4.98 -23.24
C HIS A 139 8.49 -3.96 -22.98
N ILE A 140 8.27 -2.99 -22.06
CA ILE A 140 9.28 -2.03 -21.60
C ILE A 140 9.98 -2.58 -20.36
N LEU A 141 9.20 -3.05 -19.39
CA LEU A 141 9.71 -3.54 -18.11
C LEU A 141 10.66 -4.74 -18.26
N PHE A 142 10.30 -5.68 -19.17
CA PHE A 142 11.05 -6.92 -19.41
C PHE A 142 11.86 -6.90 -20.71
N LYS A 143 12.14 -5.73 -21.25
CA LYS A 143 12.89 -5.62 -22.50
C LYS A 143 14.32 -6.16 -22.37
N ASN A 144 14.67 -7.12 -23.18
CA ASN A 144 16.04 -7.58 -23.34
C ASN A 144 16.84 -6.56 -24.17
N GLY A 145 17.62 -5.70 -23.51
CA GLY A 145 18.47 -4.71 -24.16
C GLY A 145 18.16 -3.26 -23.73
N PRO A 146 18.86 -2.28 -24.30
CA PRO A 146 18.69 -0.88 -23.92
C PRO A 146 17.31 -0.34 -24.31
N LEU A 147 16.75 0.49 -23.44
CA LEU A 147 15.53 1.23 -23.72
C LEU A 147 15.80 2.37 -24.70
N SER A 148 14.88 2.59 -25.64
CA SER A 148 14.86 3.80 -26.48
C SER A 148 14.56 5.04 -25.60
N LEU A 149 14.75 6.23 -26.13
CA LEU A 149 14.44 7.47 -25.41
C LEU A 149 12.95 7.56 -25.00
N THR A 150 12.05 7.06 -25.84
CA THR A 150 10.61 7.04 -25.53
C THR A 150 10.30 6.03 -24.44
N GLU A 151 10.86 4.83 -24.52
CA GLU A 151 10.68 3.79 -23.50
C GLU A 151 11.30 4.19 -22.16
N THR A 152 12.45 4.88 -22.19
CA THR A 152 13.06 5.44 -20.97
C THR A 152 12.13 6.45 -20.28
N LYS A 153 11.53 7.37 -21.04
CA LYS A 153 10.55 8.30 -20.48
C LYS A 153 9.32 7.58 -19.90
N GLU A 154 8.85 6.53 -20.57
CA GLU A 154 7.74 5.74 -20.05
C GLU A 154 8.14 4.99 -18.76
N MET A 155 9.33 4.38 -18.73
CA MET A 155 9.87 3.76 -17.51
C MET A 155 9.97 4.76 -16.36
N GLN A 156 10.44 5.98 -16.60
CA GLN A 156 10.56 7.02 -15.56
C GLN A 156 9.25 7.41 -14.90
N ARG A 157 8.11 7.19 -15.57
CA ARG A 157 6.77 7.44 -15.01
C ARG A 157 6.44 6.60 -13.79
N HIS A 158 7.20 5.52 -13.51
CA HIS A 158 6.93 4.72 -12.31
C HIS A 158 6.99 5.56 -11.02
N CYS A 159 7.83 6.60 -10.96
CA CYS A 159 7.86 7.50 -9.80
C CYS A 159 6.51 8.22 -9.57
N GLU A 160 5.91 8.75 -10.64
CA GLU A 160 4.61 9.44 -10.56
C GLU A 160 3.46 8.46 -10.31
N ILE A 161 3.49 7.28 -10.94
CA ILE A 161 2.48 6.23 -10.74
C ILE A 161 2.55 5.73 -9.30
N GLY A 162 3.75 5.44 -8.79
CA GLY A 162 3.99 5.03 -7.41
C GLY A 162 3.51 6.07 -6.41
N TYR A 163 3.79 7.34 -6.65
CA TYR A 163 3.27 8.46 -5.86
C TYR A 163 1.75 8.45 -5.78
N ARG A 164 1.05 8.35 -6.92
CA ARG A 164 -0.42 8.33 -6.95
C ARG A 164 -1.01 7.14 -6.21
N ILE A 165 -0.39 5.96 -6.35
CA ILE A 165 -0.80 4.77 -5.61
C ILE A 165 -0.59 5.01 -4.11
N ALA A 166 0.58 5.45 -3.69
CA ALA A 166 0.90 5.71 -2.28
C ALA A 166 -0.03 6.77 -1.66
N GLN A 167 -0.38 7.83 -2.39
CA GLN A 167 -1.35 8.84 -1.95
C GLN A 167 -2.75 8.24 -1.66
N SER A 168 -3.12 7.17 -2.34
CA SER A 168 -4.42 6.51 -2.16
C SER A 168 -4.45 5.52 -1.00
N VAL A 169 -3.28 5.13 -0.47
CA VAL A 169 -3.11 4.12 0.58
C VAL A 169 -2.70 4.80 1.89
N PRO A 170 -3.58 4.84 2.92
CA PRO A 170 -3.31 5.56 4.17
C PRO A 170 -2.00 5.18 4.85
N GLU A 171 -1.63 3.89 4.81
CA GLU A 171 -0.49 3.30 5.51
C GLU A 171 0.86 3.80 4.97
N ILE A 172 0.93 4.14 3.67
CA ILE A 172 2.15 4.60 3.01
C ILE A 172 2.05 6.01 2.43
N ARG A 173 0.93 6.71 2.67
CA ARG A 173 0.71 8.07 2.17
C ARG A 173 1.79 9.05 2.63
N HIS A 174 2.27 8.89 3.85
CA HIS A 174 3.27 9.77 4.44
C HIS A 174 4.65 9.66 3.78
N ILE A 175 4.95 8.57 3.07
CA ILE A 175 6.17 8.38 2.30
C ILE A 175 5.98 8.64 0.79
N ALA A 176 4.79 9.00 0.32
CA ALA A 176 4.49 9.16 -1.10
C ALA A 176 5.44 10.15 -1.79
N GLU A 177 5.74 11.29 -1.16
CA GLU A 177 6.68 12.28 -1.67
C GLU A 177 8.10 11.73 -1.85
N TRP A 178 8.52 10.78 -1.02
CA TRP A 178 9.81 10.12 -1.18
C TRP A 178 9.79 9.11 -2.33
N ILE A 179 8.67 8.40 -2.50
CA ILE A 179 8.46 7.52 -3.67
C ILE A 179 8.55 8.33 -4.98
N LEU A 180 8.01 9.55 -5.01
CA LEU A 180 8.13 10.41 -6.19
C LEU A 180 9.58 10.77 -6.49
N ARG A 181 10.41 10.98 -5.46
CA ARG A 181 11.74 11.61 -5.55
C ARG A 181 12.89 10.61 -5.43
N HIS A 182 12.66 9.33 -5.35
CA HIS A 182 13.73 8.35 -5.10
C HIS A 182 14.72 8.21 -6.26
N GLN A 183 14.35 8.63 -7.47
CA GLN A 183 15.20 8.63 -8.65
C GLN A 183 15.83 10.01 -8.96
N GLU A 184 15.77 10.93 -8.01
CA GLU A 184 16.51 12.19 -8.13
C GLU A 184 18.00 11.97 -7.89
N TRP A 185 18.84 12.67 -8.65
CA TRP A 185 20.29 12.55 -8.57
C TRP A 185 20.92 13.81 -8.00
N TRP A 186 21.96 13.64 -7.20
CA TRP A 186 22.66 14.75 -6.57
C TRP A 186 23.02 15.90 -7.53
N ASN A 187 23.35 15.57 -8.79
CA ASN A 187 23.72 16.52 -9.82
C ASN A 187 22.54 17.16 -10.57
N GLY A 188 21.31 16.93 -10.15
CA GLY A 188 20.08 17.45 -10.78
C GLY A 188 19.70 16.80 -12.12
N LYS A 189 20.37 15.71 -12.51
CA LYS A 189 20.05 14.96 -13.75
C LYS A 189 19.11 13.79 -13.50
N GLY A 190 18.58 13.66 -12.28
CA GLY A 190 17.56 12.69 -11.92
C GLY A 190 16.17 13.07 -12.44
N TYR A 191 15.17 12.35 -12.02
CA TYR A 191 13.77 12.55 -12.40
C TYR A 191 12.82 12.22 -11.24
N PRO A 192 11.56 12.68 -11.26
CA PRO A 192 10.87 13.43 -12.32
C PRO A 192 11.03 14.96 -12.21
N LEU A 193 11.53 15.49 -11.07
CA LEU A 193 11.51 16.93 -10.77
C LEU A 193 12.83 17.62 -11.08
N GLY A 194 13.93 16.88 -11.27
CA GLY A 194 15.27 17.43 -11.50
C GLY A 194 15.86 18.12 -10.26
N LEU A 195 15.54 17.62 -9.06
CA LEU A 195 16.07 18.15 -7.81
C LEU A 195 17.57 17.91 -7.70
N ALA A 196 18.30 18.87 -7.09
CA ALA A 196 19.73 18.77 -6.93
C ALA A 196 20.16 18.97 -5.46
N GLY A 197 21.22 18.29 -5.06
CA GLY A 197 21.85 18.47 -3.75
C GLY A 197 20.86 18.28 -2.60
N ASP A 198 20.81 19.26 -1.71
CA ASP A 198 19.99 19.21 -0.49
C ASP A 198 18.47 19.39 -0.72
N GLN A 199 18.05 19.67 -1.96
CA GLN A 199 16.63 19.63 -2.33
C GLN A 199 16.08 18.19 -2.32
N ILE A 200 16.96 17.19 -2.44
CA ILE A 200 16.59 15.77 -2.38
C ILE A 200 16.46 15.36 -0.92
N PRO A 201 15.31 14.84 -0.49
CA PRO A 201 15.12 14.33 0.87
C PRO A 201 16.23 13.37 1.28
N LEU A 202 16.70 13.47 2.52
CA LEU A 202 17.81 12.63 2.99
C LEU A 202 17.44 11.13 2.94
N GLU A 203 16.17 10.81 3.14
CA GLU A 203 15.61 9.47 3.04
C GLU A 203 15.78 8.89 1.62
N CYS A 204 15.55 9.70 0.60
CA CYS A 204 15.76 9.30 -0.80
C CYS A 204 17.24 9.10 -1.11
N ARG A 205 18.13 9.93 -0.52
CA ARG A 205 19.59 9.78 -0.66
C ARG A 205 20.10 8.50 0.00
N ILE A 206 19.56 8.15 1.17
CA ILE A 206 19.86 6.88 1.86
C ILE A 206 19.45 5.70 0.99
N LEU A 207 18.21 5.72 0.47
CA LEU A 207 17.73 4.66 -0.41
C LEU A 207 18.59 4.54 -1.68
N ALA A 208 18.92 5.66 -2.33
CA ALA A 208 19.73 5.64 -3.56
C ALA A 208 21.11 5.01 -3.36
N ILE A 209 21.75 5.26 -2.20
CA ILE A 209 23.04 4.65 -1.84
C ILE A 209 22.87 3.15 -1.58
N ALA A 210 21.85 2.76 -0.82
CA ALA A 210 21.58 1.35 -0.48
C ALA A 210 21.24 0.51 -1.71
N ASP A 211 20.39 1.03 -2.59
CA ASP A 211 19.99 0.38 -3.83
C ASP A 211 21.17 0.24 -4.81
N ALA A 212 21.95 1.31 -5.00
CA ALA A 212 23.13 1.27 -5.83
C ALA A 212 24.18 0.28 -5.29
N TYR A 213 24.40 0.25 -3.98
CA TYR A 213 25.33 -0.68 -3.34
C TYR A 213 24.89 -2.14 -3.55
N ASP A 214 23.64 -2.47 -3.25
CA ASP A 214 23.11 -3.85 -3.46
C ASP A 214 23.18 -4.23 -4.94
N THR A 215 22.85 -3.29 -5.84
CA THR A 215 22.95 -3.50 -7.28
C THR A 215 24.38 -3.82 -7.75
N MET A 216 25.40 -3.19 -7.15
CA MET A 216 26.80 -3.39 -7.53
C MET A 216 27.42 -4.65 -6.90
N THR A 217 26.94 -5.06 -5.73
CA THR A 217 27.54 -6.15 -4.93
C THR A 217 26.80 -7.47 -5.01
N SER A 218 25.61 -7.49 -5.63
CA SER A 218 24.82 -8.73 -5.82
C SER A 218 25.02 -9.30 -7.23
N GLU A 219 25.08 -10.61 -7.32
CA GLU A 219 25.10 -11.32 -8.61
C GLU A 219 23.81 -11.05 -9.38
N ARG A 220 23.88 -10.82 -10.66
CA ARG A 220 22.73 -10.66 -11.56
C ARG A 220 22.81 -11.67 -12.71
N PRO A 221 21.66 -12.10 -13.28
CA PRO A 221 21.65 -13.09 -14.37
C PRO A 221 22.54 -12.71 -15.57
N TYR A 222 22.88 -11.42 -15.69
CA TYR A 222 23.67 -10.88 -16.82
C TYR A 222 24.98 -10.21 -16.37
N ARG A 223 25.34 -10.25 -15.07
CA ARG A 223 26.55 -9.61 -14.54
C ARG A 223 26.99 -10.27 -13.23
N PRO A 224 28.23 -10.79 -13.11
CA PRO A 224 28.80 -11.16 -11.82
C PRO A 224 28.90 -9.93 -10.89
N ALA A 225 28.95 -10.17 -9.57
CA ALA A 225 29.09 -9.13 -8.55
C ALA A 225 30.36 -8.32 -8.72
#